data_6adbc6c0b0910c2807bd212d074ef534
#
_entry.id   6adbc6c0b0910c2807bd212d074ef534
#
_cell.length_a   1.000
_cell.length_b   1.000
_cell.length_c   1.000
_cell.angle_alpha   90.00
_cell.angle_beta   90.00
_cell.angle_gamma   90.00
#
_symmetry.space_group_name_H-M   'P 1'
#
loop_
_entity.id
_entity.type
_entity.pdbx_description
1 polymer ?
#
loop_
_entity_poly.entity_id
_entity_poly.type
_entity_poly.pdbx_seq_one_letter_code
_entity_poly.pdbx_strand_id
1 'polypeptide(L)'
;MKMEAMYEQLGVSRAVYEYGEEVLASLRPRFDAIDQTAEYNQAKVLAAMQKNRVNAAHFAATTGYGYDDEGRDNLERVYADVFHTEAALVRPQITCGTHALTVALSANLLPGDELLSPVGAPYDTLEEVIGIRESKCSLKEYGVTYAQADLKPDGTFDYDAIRAAINERTKLITIQRSKGYATRPSFSVDQIGALIRFCKEIKPDVKVMVDNCYGEFVERMEPSDMGADMVVGSLIKNPGGGLAPIGGYICGTKECVERCAYRLSAPGLGQEVGANLGLMPAFYQGLFLSPTVVSGALKGAVFAANIYEKLGFACVPNATESRHDIIQAVTLGSREAMVAFCKGIQAAAPVDSYVTPEPWAMPGYDSDVIMAAGAFVQGSSIELSADGPIREPYAVYFQGGLTWYHAKLGILMSLQKLVEAGIVTL
;
A
#
# COMPACT_ATOMS: atom_id res chain seq x y z
N MET A 1 10.83 10.28 35.04
CA MET A 1 11.77 9.34 34.38
C MET A 1 12.26 9.98 33.09
N LYS A 2 13.54 9.88 32.75
CA LYS A 2 14.04 10.39 31.44
C LYS A 2 13.57 9.46 30.32
N MET A 3 13.40 10.00 29.11
CA MET A 3 12.95 9.22 27.93
C MET A 3 13.88 8.02 27.65
N GLU A 4 15.17 8.23 27.75
CA GLU A 4 16.21 7.19 27.64
C GLU A 4 15.91 5.96 28.51
N ALA A 5 15.57 6.17 29.79
CA ALA A 5 15.24 5.07 30.71
C ALA A 5 13.95 4.31 30.30
N MET A 6 13.03 4.95 29.58
CA MET A 6 11.86 4.25 29.01
C MET A 6 12.25 3.33 27.86
N TYR A 7 13.17 3.78 26.98
CA TYR A 7 13.68 2.95 25.91
C TYR A 7 14.50 1.77 26.42
N GLU A 8 15.31 1.99 27.49
CA GLU A 8 16.05 0.91 28.16
C GLU A 8 15.11 -0.17 28.73
N GLN A 9 13.98 0.23 29.35
CA GLN A 9 12.95 -0.72 29.81
C GLN A 9 12.33 -1.54 28.68
N LEU A 10 12.29 -0.97 27.46
CA LEU A 10 11.79 -1.66 26.27
C LEU A 10 12.87 -2.48 25.56
N GLY A 11 14.09 -2.51 26.10
CA GLY A 11 15.21 -3.31 25.55
C GLY A 11 16.08 -2.59 24.53
N VAL A 12 16.00 -1.27 24.42
CA VAL A 12 16.90 -0.44 23.59
C VAL A 12 18.01 0.12 24.46
N SER A 13 19.26 -0.24 24.18
CA SER A 13 20.40 0.26 24.93
C SER A 13 20.58 1.77 24.77
N ARG A 14 21.26 2.39 25.75
CA ARG A 14 21.59 3.82 25.69
C ARG A 14 22.34 4.19 24.41
N ALA A 15 23.31 3.40 23.99
CA ALA A 15 24.10 3.67 22.78
C ALA A 15 23.22 3.71 21.53
N VAL A 16 22.30 2.75 21.38
CA VAL A 16 21.34 2.71 20.25
C VAL A 16 20.38 3.89 20.31
N TYR A 17 19.89 4.25 21.50
CA TYR A 17 19.01 5.41 21.67
C TYR A 17 19.71 6.72 21.27
N GLU A 18 20.91 6.97 21.82
CA GLU A 18 21.70 8.17 21.52
C GLU A 18 22.05 8.28 20.03
N TYR A 19 22.45 7.17 19.38
CA TYR A 19 22.66 7.12 17.94
C TYR A 19 21.39 7.48 17.15
N GLY A 20 20.24 6.96 17.56
CA GLY A 20 18.95 7.29 16.94
C GLY A 20 18.58 8.76 17.08
N GLU A 21 18.82 9.37 18.25
CA GLU A 21 18.58 10.81 18.48
C GLU A 21 19.50 11.69 17.61
N GLU A 22 20.78 11.30 17.47
CA GLU A 22 21.72 12.01 16.57
C GLU A 22 21.21 11.99 15.12
N VAL A 23 20.79 10.82 14.62
CA VAL A 23 20.23 10.73 13.26
C VAL A 23 18.96 11.57 13.15
N LEU A 24 18.06 11.48 14.11
CA LEU A 24 16.79 12.20 14.11
C LEU A 24 16.97 13.72 14.06
N ALA A 25 17.99 14.25 14.72
CA ALA A 25 18.26 15.69 14.75
C ALA A 25 18.43 16.30 13.35
N SER A 26 18.95 15.52 12.38
CA SER A 26 19.15 15.95 11.00
C SER A 26 17.89 15.89 10.13
N LEU A 27 16.82 15.20 10.59
CA LEU A 27 15.64 14.89 9.77
C LEU A 27 14.49 15.90 9.91
N ARG A 28 14.60 16.89 10.79
CA ARG A 28 13.50 17.85 11.05
C ARG A 28 12.95 18.51 9.77
N PRO A 29 13.77 19.07 8.85
CA PRO A 29 13.21 19.70 7.65
C PRO A 29 12.44 18.72 6.76
N ARG A 30 12.86 17.45 6.73
CA ARG A 30 12.19 16.42 5.95
C ARG A 30 10.88 15.99 6.59
N PHE A 31 10.84 15.92 7.92
CA PHE A 31 9.62 15.63 8.67
C PHE A 31 8.59 16.76 8.53
N ASP A 32 9.05 18.01 8.56
CA ASP A 32 8.20 19.18 8.33
C ASP A 32 7.54 19.14 6.94
N ALA A 33 8.27 18.72 5.89
CA ALA A 33 7.71 18.54 4.56
C ALA A 33 6.65 17.40 4.50
N ILE A 34 6.89 16.31 5.21
CA ILE A 34 5.91 15.22 5.35
C ILE A 34 4.66 15.72 6.07
N ASP A 35 4.81 16.48 7.14
CA ASP A 35 3.69 17.05 7.91
C ASP A 35 2.86 18.03 7.07
N GLN A 36 3.49 18.86 6.25
CA GLN A 36 2.78 19.76 5.31
C GLN A 36 1.94 18.98 4.29
N THR A 37 2.43 17.82 3.81
CA THR A 37 1.66 16.95 2.92
C THR A 37 0.49 16.30 3.66
N ALA A 38 0.72 15.85 4.87
CA ALA A 38 -0.32 15.28 5.72
C ALA A 38 -1.41 16.31 6.07
N GLU A 39 -1.03 17.57 6.40
CA GLU A 39 -1.96 18.67 6.65
C GLU A 39 -2.84 18.94 5.44
N TYR A 40 -2.25 19.01 4.24
CA TYR A 40 -3.01 19.18 3.00
C TYR A 40 -4.02 18.04 2.80
N ASN A 41 -3.58 16.79 2.93
CA ASN A 41 -4.45 15.63 2.78
C ASN A 41 -5.53 15.55 3.86
N GLN A 42 -5.21 15.96 5.10
CA GLN A 42 -6.21 16.05 6.18
C GLN A 42 -7.30 17.06 5.85
N ALA A 43 -6.91 18.22 5.33
CA ALA A 43 -7.86 19.25 4.90
C ALA A 43 -8.73 18.75 3.73
N LYS A 44 -8.14 18.03 2.76
CA LYS A 44 -8.84 17.40 1.64
C LYS A 44 -9.92 16.41 2.12
N VAL A 45 -9.55 15.51 3.03
CA VAL A 45 -10.49 14.53 3.63
C VAL A 45 -11.61 15.25 4.40
N LEU A 46 -11.27 16.23 5.22
CA LEU A 46 -12.26 16.99 6.00
C LEU A 46 -13.23 17.73 5.08
N ALA A 47 -12.73 18.39 4.03
CA ALA A 47 -13.56 19.08 3.06
C ALA A 47 -14.55 18.13 2.35
N ALA A 48 -14.11 16.93 1.97
CA ALA A 48 -14.97 15.91 1.38
C ALA A 48 -16.05 15.43 2.35
N MET A 49 -15.73 15.21 3.62
CA MET A 49 -16.69 14.83 4.66
C MET A 49 -17.73 15.93 4.90
N GLN A 50 -17.30 17.19 4.97
CA GLN A 50 -18.20 18.32 5.16
C GLN A 50 -19.11 18.55 3.94
N LYS A 51 -18.57 18.47 2.73
CA LYS A 51 -19.33 18.57 1.47
C LYS A 51 -20.43 17.51 1.42
N ASN A 52 -20.15 16.29 1.84
CA ASN A 52 -21.10 15.19 1.88
C ASN A 52 -21.91 15.13 3.18
N ARG A 53 -21.84 16.15 4.03
CA ARG A 53 -22.65 16.31 5.24
C ARG A 53 -22.63 15.05 6.13
N VAL A 54 -21.43 14.47 6.33
CA VAL A 54 -21.28 13.31 7.21
C VAL A 54 -21.90 13.60 8.58
N ASN A 55 -22.77 12.73 9.05
CA ASN A 55 -23.52 12.88 10.29
C ASN A 55 -23.71 11.54 11.01
N ALA A 56 -24.21 11.57 12.24
CA ALA A 56 -24.34 10.39 13.09
C ALA A 56 -25.25 9.27 12.52
N ALA A 57 -26.23 9.61 11.66
CA ALA A 57 -27.10 8.59 11.04
C ALA A 57 -26.31 7.69 10.06
N HIS A 58 -25.25 8.21 9.42
CA HIS A 58 -24.38 7.41 8.56
C HIS A 58 -23.61 6.29 9.30
N PHE A 59 -23.63 6.30 10.62
CA PHE A 59 -22.96 5.26 11.43
C PHE A 59 -23.91 4.13 11.84
N ALA A 60 -25.19 4.18 11.43
CA ALA A 60 -26.16 3.13 11.70
C ALA A 60 -25.75 1.84 10.97
N ALA A 61 -25.88 0.71 11.69
CA ALA A 61 -25.62 -0.60 11.11
C ALA A 61 -26.77 -1.05 10.21
N THR A 62 -26.44 -1.67 9.09
CA THR A 62 -27.36 -2.38 8.22
C THR A 62 -27.00 -3.84 8.12
N THR A 63 -27.98 -4.70 7.80
CA THR A 63 -27.81 -6.15 7.65
C THR A 63 -28.56 -6.66 6.41
N GLY A 64 -28.31 -7.90 6.03
CA GLY A 64 -28.97 -8.54 4.89
C GLY A 64 -28.60 -7.85 3.57
N TYR A 65 -29.58 -7.46 2.80
CA TYR A 65 -29.36 -6.79 1.51
C TYR A 65 -28.74 -5.39 1.66
N GLY A 66 -29.00 -4.68 2.77
CA GLY A 66 -28.52 -3.32 2.97
C GLY A 66 -29.06 -2.34 1.93
N TYR A 67 -30.33 -2.45 1.53
CA TYR A 67 -30.97 -1.44 0.70
C TYR A 67 -31.02 -0.12 1.43
N ASP A 68 -30.84 1.00 0.69
CA ASP A 68 -30.88 2.35 1.23
C ASP A 68 -29.87 2.58 2.39
N ASP A 69 -28.70 1.93 2.32
CA ASP A 69 -27.63 2.13 3.31
C ASP A 69 -26.98 3.51 3.14
N GLU A 70 -27.56 4.50 3.80
CA GLU A 70 -27.11 5.90 3.71
C GLU A 70 -25.63 6.06 4.11
N GLY A 71 -25.16 5.28 5.10
CA GLY A 71 -23.78 5.34 5.58
C GLY A 71 -22.79 4.85 4.53
N ARG A 72 -23.06 3.73 3.91
CA ARG A 72 -22.30 3.14 2.81
C ARG A 72 -22.27 4.10 1.61
N ASP A 73 -23.43 4.51 1.16
CA ASP A 73 -23.57 5.33 -0.06
C ASP A 73 -22.91 6.71 0.11
N ASN A 74 -22.99 7.27 1.32
CA ASN A 74 -22.31 8.52 1.62
C ASN A 74 -20.79 8.37 1.72
N LEU A 75 -20.29 7.25 2.29
CA LEU A 75 -18.86 6.95 2.33
C LEU A 75 -18.26 6.88 0.91
N GLU A 76 -18.98 6.24 -0.01
CA GLU A 76 -18.56 6.15 -1.42
C GLU A 76 -18.47 7.54 -2.07
N ARG A 77 -19.41 8.45 -1.78
CA ARG A 77 -19.32 9.86 -2.23
C ARG A 77 -18.12 10.59 -1.61
N VAL A 78 -17.85 10.36 -0.32
CA VAL A 78 -16.66 10.93 0.35
C VAL A 78 -15.38 10.44 -0.30
N TYR A 79 -15.26 9.14 -0.59
CA TYR A 79 -14.09 8.59 -1.30
C TYR A 79 -13.96 9.16 -2.71
N ALA A 80 -15.05 9.25 -3.47
CA ALA A 80 -15.03 9.86 -4.81
C ALA A 80 -14.49 11.30 -4.77
N ASP A 81 -14.91 12.09 -3.79
CA ASP A 81 -14.42 13.46 -3.60
C ASP A 81 -12.95 13.52 -3.15
N VAL A 82 -12.52 12.62 -2.24
CA VAL A 82 -11.12 12.58 -1.76
C VAL A 82 -10.15 12.20 -2.87
N PHE A 83 -10.56 11.26 -3.73
CA PHE A 83 -9.75 10.78 -4.86
C PHE A 83 -10.06 11.51 -6.18
N HIS A 84 -10.89 12.56 -6.14
CA HIS A 84 -11.31 13.38 -7.30
C HIS A 84 -11.79 12.52 -8.48
N THR A 85 -12.68 11.56 -8.21
CA THR A 85 -13.26 10.64 -9.18
C THR A 85 -14.77 10.84 -9.32
N GLU A 86 -15.37 10.30 -10.39
CA GLU A 86 -16.81 10.39 -10.64
C GLU A 86 -17.63 9.52 -9.68
N ALA A 87 -17.06 8.37 -9.27
CA ALA A 87 -17.71 7.40 -8.40
C ALA A 87 -16.68 6.62 -7.59
N ALA A 88 -17.16 5.95 -6.55
CA ALA A 88 -16.38 5.00 -5.76
C ALA A 88 -17.23 3.80 -5.34
N LEU A 89 -16.56 2.66 -5.10
CA LEU A 89 -17.09 1.46 -4.48
C LEU A 89 -16.21 1.14 -3.27
N VAL A 90 -16.76 1.30 -2.06
CA VAL A 90 -16.02 1.15 -0.79
C VAL A 90 -16.77 0.16 0.10
N ARG A 91 -16.28 -1.07 0.19
CA ARG A 91 -17.10 -2.18 0.71
C ARG A 91 -16.35 -3.11 1.66
N PRO A 92 -16.99 -3.52 2.76
CA PRO A 92 -16.47 -4.61 3.59
C PRO A 92 -16.51 -5.96 2.86
N GLN A 93 -17.38 -6.14 1.87
CA GLN A 93 -17.46 -7.34 1.04
C GLN A 93 -16.27 -7.54 0.11
N ILE A 94 -15.45 -6.52 -0.09
CA ILE A 94 -14.14 -6.63 -0.74
C ILE A 94 -13.15 -7.12 0.30
N THR A 95 -12.81 -8.39 0.30
CA THR A 95 -12.12 -9.06 1.41
C THR A 95 -10.65 -8.64 1.61
N CYS A 96 -10.00 -8.15 0.56
CA CYS A 96 -8.58 -7.72 0.58
C CYS A 96 -8.23 -6.90 -0.66
N GLY A 97 -7.01 -6.38 -0.74
CA GLY A 97 -6.52 -5.64 -1.91
C GLY A 97 -6.51 -6.47 -3.20
N THR A 98 -6.06 -7.73 -3.13
CA THR A 98 -6.10 -8.64 -4.29
C THR A 98 -7.53 -8.84 -4.80
N HIS A 99 -8.51 -8.93 -3.90
CA HIS A 99 -9.93 -9.02 -4.30
C HIS A 99 -10.41 -7.72 -4.96
N ALA A 100 -10.03 -6.55 -4.44
CA ALA A 100 -10.36 -5.27 -5.09
C ALA A 100 -9.82 -5.19 -6.53
N LEU A 101 -8.56 -5.57 -6.73
CA LEU A 101 -7.92 -5.63 -8.03
C LEU A 101 -8.60 -6.67 -8.95
N THR A 102 -8.94 -7.86 -8.42
CA THR A 102 -9.66 -8.90 -9.16
C THR A 102 -11.01 -8.40 -9.65
N VAL A 103 -11.78 -7.72 -8.79
CA VAL A 103 -13.07 -7.12 -9.17
C VAL A 103 -12.88 -6.07 -10.26
N ALA A 104 -11.92 -5.16 -10.10
CA ALA A 104 -11.65 -4.10 -11.07
C ALA A 104 -11.25 -4.65 -12.44
N LEU A 105 -10.34 -5.61 -12.49
CA LEU A 105 -9.88 -6.25 -13.71
C LEU A 105 -11.01 -7.06 -14.37
N SER A 106 -11.63 -7.99 -13.64
CA SER A 106 -12.65 -8.89 -14.20
C SER A 106 -13.95 -8.19 -14.57
N ALA A 107 -14.21 -6.99 -14.03
CA ALA A 107 -15.36 -6.18 -14.42
C ALA A 107 -15.12 -5.40 -15.73
N ASN A 108 -13.87 -5.02 -15.99
CA ASN A 108 -13.53 -4.11 -17.09
C ASN A 108 -12.80 -4.80 -18.25
N LEU A 109 -12.67 -6.13 -18.20
CA LEU A 109 -12.13 -6.97 -19.27
C LEU A 109 -13.15 -8.03 -19.68
N LEU A 110 -13.27 -8.28 -20.98
CA LEU A 110 -14.13 -9.27 -21.56
C LEU A 110 -13.31 -10.36 -22.27
N PRO A 111 -13.87 -11.53 -22.56
CA PRO A 111 -13.20 -12.55 -23.37
C PRO A 111 -12.71 -11.99 -24.70
N GLY A 112 -11.43 -12.20 -25.01
CA GLY A 112 -10.76 -11.64 -26.20
C GLY A 112 -10.01 -10.34 -25.97
N ASP A 113 -10.25 -9.65 -24.85
CA ASP A 113 -9.49 -8.46 -24.47
C ASP A 113 -8.07 -8.81 -24.01
N GLU A 114 -7.21 -7.80 -23.99
CA GLU A 114 -5.86 -7.89 -23.47
C GLU A 114 -5.63 -6.91 -22.32
N LEU A 115 -5.02 -7.43 -21.25
CA LEU A 115 -4.46 -6.67 -20.15
C LEU A 115 -2.99 -6.41 -20.40
N LEU A 116 -2.54 -5.14 -20.33
CA LEU A 116 -1.14 -4.77 -20.45
C LEU A 116 -0.61 -4.23 -19.11
N SER A 117 0.53 -4.76 -18.64
CA SER A 117 1.35 -4.13 -17.60
C SER A 117 2.55 -3.41 -18.24
N PRO A 118 2.64 -2.09 -18.17
CA PRO A 118 3.75 -1.32 -18.73
C PRO A 118 4.91 -1.11 -17.75
N VAL A 119 4.89 -1.77 -16.60
CA VAL A 119 5.84 -1.58 -15.49
C VAL A 119 6.45 -2.90 -15.00
N GLY A 120 6.48 -3.91 -15.87
CA GLY A 120 6.95 -5.26 -15.56
C GLY A 120 5.87 -6.14 -14.94
N ALA A 121 6.28 -7.24 -14.32
CA ALA A 121 5.37 -8.18 -13.69
C ALA A 121 4.56 -7.53 -12.56
N PRO A 122 3.27 -7.88 -12.41
CA PRO A 122 2.45 -7.43 -11.30
C PRO A 122 2.87 -8.10 -9.99
N TYR A 123 2.27 -7.66 -8.88
CA TYR A 123 2.47 -8.27 -7.56
C TYR A 123 2.12 -9.77 -7.56
N ASP A 124 2.88 -10.57 -6.84
CA ASP A 124 2.83 -12.04 -6.86
C ASP A 124 1.42 -12.64 -6.77
N THR A 125 0.55 -12.10 -5.89
CA THR A 125 -0.84 -12.60 -5.75
C THR A 125 -1.72 -12.26 -6.96
N LEU A 126 -1.34 -11.29 -7.78
CA LEU A 126 -2.09 -10.93 -8.99
C LEU A 126 -1.70 -11.79 -10.19
N GLU A 127 -0.54 -12.44 -10.17
CA GLU A 127 -0.11 -13.35 -11.23
C GLU A 127 -1.08 -14.52 -11.43
N GLU A 128 -1.60 -15.08 -10.33
CA GLU A 128 -2.63 -16.14 -10.39
C GLU A 128 -3.99 -15.59 -10.85
N VAL A 129 -4.37 -14.40 -10.41
CA VAL A 129 -5.61 -13.75 -10.85
C VAL A 129 -5.60 -13.55 -12.37
N ILE A 130 -4.47 -13.10 -12.91
CA ILE A 130 -4.29 -12.89 -14.35
C ILE A 130 -4.16 -14.22 -15.09
N GLY A 131 -3.49 -15.20 -14.49
CA GLY A 131 -3.16 -16.49 -15.10
C GLY A 131 -1.77 -16.51 -15.71
N ILE A 132 -0.85 -15.64 -15.25
CA ILE A 132 0.59 -15.72 -15.52
C ILE A 132 1.12 -17.01 -14.89
N ARG A 133 0.84 -17.22 -13.61
CA ARG A 133 0.90 -18.53 -12.96
C ARG A 133 -0.43 -19.24 -13.14
N GLU A 134 -0.39 -20.53 -13.46
CA GLU A 134 -1.60 -21.32 -13.70
C GLU A 134 -2.49 -21.36 -12.45
N SER A 135 -3.73 -20.91 -12.61
CA SER A 135 -4.74 -20.95 -11.56
C SER A 135 -6.13 -21.06 -12.15
N LYS A 136 -7.01 -21.77 -11.45
CA LYS A 136 -8.44 -21.87 -11.79
C LYS A 136 -9.13 -20.52 -11.60
N CYS A 137 -10.10 -20.22 -12.42
CA CYS A 137 -10.88 -18.98 -12.41
C CYS A 137 -10.03 -17.72 -12.68
N SER A 138 -8.84 -17.89 -13.28
CA SER A 138 -8.01 -16.77 -13.71
C SER A 138 -8.61 -16.04 -14.93
N LEU A 139 -8.20 -14.79 -15.16
CA LEU A 139 -8.63 -14.04 -16.35
C LEU A 139 -8.27 -14.77 -17.64
N LYS A 140 -7.14 -15.46 -17.69
CA LYS A 140 -6.73 -16.30 -18.82
C LYS A 140 -7.73 -17.42 -19.11
N GLU A 141 -8.25 -18.08 -18.08
CA GLU A 141 -9.27 -19.13 -18.22
C GLU A 141 -10.57 -18.58 -18.81
N TYR A 142 -10.88 -17.29 -18.55
CA TYR A 142 -12.01 -16.58 -19.15
C TYR A 142 -11.69 -15.91 -20.50
N GLY A 143 -10.54 -16.22 -21.08
CA GLY A 143 -10.21 -15.79 -22.44
C GLY A 143 -9.61 -14.39 -22.54
N VAL A 144 -9.15 -13.81 -21.43
CA VAL A 144 -8.36 -12.55 -21.41
C VAL A 144 -6.89 -12.89 -21.62
N THR A 145 -6.20 -12.14 -22.49
CA THR A 145 -4.76 -12.27 -22.71
C THR A 145 -3.99 -11.27 -21.87
N TYR A 146 -2.71 -11.57 -21.59
CA TYR A 146 -1.81 -10.70 -20.84
C TYR A 146 -0.57 -10.39 -21.65
N ALA A 147 -0.14 -9.13 -21.59
CA ALA A 147 1.12 -8.65 -22.11
C ALA A 147 1.82 -7.77 -21.06
N GLN A 148 3.15 -7.69 -21.12
CA GLN A 148 3.90 -6.75 -20.29
C GLN A 148 5.03 -6.10 -21.08
N ALA A 149 5.39 -4.88 -20.67
CA ALA A 149 6.62 -4.21 -21.01
C ALA A 149 7.44 -4.03 -19.73
N ASP A 150 8.67 -4.53 -19.72
CA ASP A 150 9.54 -4.41 -18.59
C ASP A 150 10.13 -2.99 -18.49
N LEU A 151 10.54 -2.60 -17.30
CA LEU A 151 11.30 -1.37 -17.10
C LEU A 151 12.70 -1.52 -17.69
N LYS A 152 13.30 -0.38 -18.05
CA LYS A 152 14.73 -0.34 -18.37
C LYS A 152 15.58 -0.70 -17.15
N PRO A 153 16.86 -1.10 -17.33
CA PRO A 153 17.74 -1.45 -16.20
C PRO A 153 17.92 -0.36 -15.14
N ASP A 154 17.69 0.90 -15.51
CA ASP A 154 17.73 2.06 -14.61
C ASP A 154 16.40 2.30 -13.86
N GLY A 155 15.39 1.44 -14.06
CA GLY A 155 14.07 1.53 -13.44
C GLY A 155 13.12 2.52 -14.12
N THR A 156 13.49 3.12 -15.26
CA THR A 156 12.63 4.01 -16.03
C THR A 156 11.71 3.23 -16.99
N PHE A 157 10.62 3.87 -17.43
CA PHE A 157 9.69 3.27 -18.38
C PHE A 157 10.35 3.08 -19.77
N ASP A 158 10.16 1.90 -20.36
CA ASP A 158 10.54 1.65 -21.75
C ASP A 158 9.38 2.01 -22.69
N TYR A 159 9.32 3.29 -23.07
CA TYR A 159 8.25 3.80 -23.93
C TYR A 159 8.19 3.14 -25.30
N ASP A 160 9.30 2.65 -25.85
CA ASP A 160 9.33 1.94 -27.12
C ASP A 160 8.72 0.54 -26.99
N ALA A 161 9.09 -0.19 -25.94
CA ALA A 161 8.49 -1.49 -25.62
C ALA A 161 6.99 -1.37 -25.33
N ILE A 162 6.58 -0.35 -24.56
CA ILE A 162 5.17 -0.07 -24.25
C ILE A 162 4.39 0.21 -25.55
N ARG A 163 4.92 1.06 -26.44
CA ARG A 163 4.29 1.36 -27.74
C ARG A 163 4.11 0.10 -28.59
N ALA A 164 5.12 -0.76 -28.62
CA ALA A 164 5.08 -2.02 -29.37
C ALA A 164 4.06 -3.03 -28.80
N ALA A 165 3.84 -3.00 -27.47
CA ALA A 165 2.91 -3.90 -26.80
C ALA A 165 1.44 -3.49 -26.96
N ILE A 166 1.13 -2.19 -27.07
CA ILE A 166 -0.26 -1.70 -27.21
C ILE A 166 -0.79 -2.09 -28.59
N ASN A 167 -1.95 -2.75 -28.62
CA ASN A 167 -2.62 -3.19 -29.84
C ASN A 167 -4.15 -3.06 -29.74
N GLU A 168 -4.90 -3.47 -30.75
CA GLU A 168 -6.36 -3.34 -30.81
C GLU A 168 -7.09 -4.05 -29.67
N ARG A 169 -6.53 -5.16 -29.16
CA ARG A 169 -7.11 -5.94 -28.06
C ARG A 169 -6.76 -5.36 -26.69
N THR A 170 -5.77 -4.49 -26.57
CA THR A 170 -5.39 -3.86 -25.30
C THR A 170 -6.53 -2.95 -24.85
N LYS A 171 -7.31 -3.39 -23.86
CA LYS A 171 -8.48 -2.66 -23.33
C LYS A 171 -8.23 -2.07 -21.95
N LEU A 172 -7.30 -2.66 -21.19
CA LEU A 172 -6.95 -2.19 -19.88
C LEU A 172 -5.44 -2.24 -19.66
N ILE A 173 -4.90 -1.16 -19.10
CA ILE A 173 -3.52 -1.06 -18.64
C ILE A 173 -3.54 -1.07 -17.12
N THR A 174 -2.73 -1.93 -16.50
CA THR A 174 -2.56 -1.98 -15.04
C THR A 174 -1.19 -1.44 -14.64
N ILE A 175 -1.16 -0.47 -13.73
CA ILE A 175 0.06 0.13 -13.21
C ILE A 175 0.13 -0.15 -11.71
N GLN A 176 1.12 -0.90 -11.26
CA GLN A 176 1.40 -1.06 -9.84
C GLN A 176 2.32 0.08 -9.38
N ARG A 177 1.81 0.97 -8.51
CA ARG A 177 2.54 2.14 -8.00
C ARG A 177 3.69 1.76 -7.09
N SER A 178 3.42 0.97 -6.06
CA SER A 178 4.42 0.50 -5.11
C SER A 178 5.30 -0.61 -5.69
N LYS A 179 6.50 -0.75 -5.13
CA LYS A 179 7.47 -1.76 -5.57
C LYS A 179 7.13 -3.21 -5.16
N GLY A 180 6.31 -3.42 -4.12
CA GLY A 180 6.18 -4.74 -3.51
C GLY A 180 7.54 -5.27 -3.06
N TYR A 181 7.88 -6.51 -3.37
CA TYR A 181 9.22 -7.11 -3.15
C TYR A 181 10.21 -6.90 -4.30
N ALA A 182 9.88 -6.06 -5.27
CA ALA A 182 10.81 -5.76 -6.34
C ALA A 182 11.88 -4.75 -5.91
N THR A 183 13.01 -4.76 -6.60
CA THR A 183 14.12 -3.80 -6.37
C THR A 183 13.92 -2.48 -7.13
N ARG A 184 12.87 -2.40 -7.98
CA ARG A 184 12.54 -1.18 -8.72
C ARG A 184 12.09 -0.04 -7.80
N PRO A 185 12.19 1.22 -8.22
CA PRO A 185 11.60 2.34 -7.48
C PRO A 185 10.06 2.27 -7.48
N SER A 186 9.43 2.89 -6.48
CA SER A 186 8.00 3.24 -6.51
C SER A 186 7.81 4.47 -7.40
N PHE A 187 6.64 4.57 -8.07
CA PHE A 187 6.40 5.65 -9.01
C PHE A 187 5.69 6.83 -8.36
N SER A 188 6.15 8.05 -8.68
CA SER A 188 5.44 9.27 -8.33
C SER A 188 4.13 9.39 -9.12
N VAL A 189 3.21 10.20 -8.58
CA VAL A 189 1.97 10.54 -9.29
C VAL A 189 2.26 11.19 -10.65
N ASP A 190 3.28 12.05 -10.72
CA ASP A 190 3.70 12.69 -11.99
C ASP A 190 4.24 11.68 -13.01
N GLN A 191 5.04 10.71 -12.59
CA GLN A 191 5.54 9.64 -13.46
C GLN A 191 4.38 8.80 -13.99
N ILE A 192 3.45 8.40 -13.12
CA ILE A 192 2.23 7.67 -13.51
C ILE A 192 1.43 8.50 -14.51
N GLY A 193 1.25 9.79 -14.24
CA GLY A 193 0.54 10.70 -15.15
C GLY A 193 1.18 10.82 -16.54
N ALA A 194 2.52 10.88 -16.60
CA ALA A 194 3.24 10.88 -17.87
C ALA A 194 3.02 9.56 -18.64
N LEU A 195 3.06 8.43 -17.94
CA LEU A 195 2.79 7.11 -18.53
C LEU A 195 1.35 6.99 -19.04
N ILE A 196 0.37 7.46 -18.26
CA ILE A 196 -1.05 7.46 -18.66
C ILE A 196 -1.25 8.27 -19.93
N ARG A 197 -0.72 9.50 -20.00
CA ARG A 197 -0.82 10.34 -21.19
C ARG A 197 -0.22 9.65 -22.41
N PHE A 198 0.97 9.09 -22.28
CA PHE A 198 1.64 8.36 -23.35
C PHE A 198 0.80 7.18 -23.88
N CYS A 199 0.24 6.37 -22.99
CA CYS A 199 -0.60 5.24 -23.37
C CYS A 199 -1.89 5.70 -24.07
N LYS A 200 -2.55 6.75 -23.55
CA LYS A 200 -3.78 7.30 -24.14
C LYS A 200 -3.55 8.07 -25.44
N GLU A 201 -2.36 8.59 -25.69
CA GLU A 201 -1.98 9.15 -27.02
C GLU A 201 -1.92 8.05 -28.09
N ILE A 202 -1.52 6.82 -27.73
CA ILE A 202 -1.46 5.68 -28.66
C ILE A 202 -2.84 5.07 -28.84
N LYS A 203 -3.58 4.90 -27.74
CA LYS A 203 -4.90 4.26 -27.71
C LYS A 203 -5.85 5.05 -26.78
N PRO A 204 -6.59 6.04 -27.34
CA PRO A 204 -7.41 6.96 -26.55
C PRO A 204 -8.53 6.29 -25.73
N ASP A 205 -9.03 5.13 -26.16
CA ASP A 205 -10.10 4.36 -25.52
C ASP A 205 -9.59 3.35 -24.47
N VAL A 206 -8.27 3.23 -24.28
CA VAL A 206 -7.71 2.32 -23.29
C VAL A 206 -8.01 2.81 -21.86
N LYS A 207 -8.49 1.92 -21.02
CA LYS A 207 -8.68 2.20 -19.58
C LYS A 207 -7.37 1.99 -18.83
N VAL A 208 -7.10 2.84 -17.86
CA VAL A 208 -5.92 2.72 -16.99
C VAL A 208 -6.36 2.54 -15.54
N MET A 209 -5.97 1.42 -14.96
CA MET A 209 -6.14 1.10 -13.54
C MET A 209 -4.79 1.22 -12.83
N VAL A 210 -4.77 1.91 -11.70
CA VAL A 210 -3.60 1.98 -10.82
C VAL A 210 -3.88 1.20 -9.54
N ASP A 211 -3.06 0.17 -9.27
CA ASP A 211 -2.93 -0.37 -7.92
C ASP A 211 -2.21 0.67 -7.05
N ASN A 212 -2.99 1.36 -6.24
CA ASN A 212 -2.53 2.49 -5.43
C ASN A 212 -2.12 2.08 -4.00
N CYS A 213 -2.14 0.78 -3.69
CA CYS A 213 -1.73 0.27 -2.38
C CYS A 213 -0.39 0.85 -1.95
N TYR A 214 -0.32 1.33 -0.71
CA TYR A 214 0.83 1.99 -0.07
C TYR A 214 1.14 3.42 -0.56
N GLY A 215 0.48 3.90 -1.64
CA GLY A 215 0.70 5.22 -2.20
C GLY A 215 -0.29 6.28 -1.73
N GLU A 216 -1.43 5.87 -1.19
CA GLU A 216 -2.50 6.78 -0.79
C GLU A 216 -2.03 7.76 0.29
N PHE A 217 -2.28 9.04 0.07
CA PHE A 217 -1.90 10.17 0.95
C PHE A 217 -0.39 10.39 1.13
N VAL A 218 0.46 9.68 0.38
CA VAL A 218 1.92 9.89 0.37
C VAL A 218 2.28 11.20 -0.34
N GLU A 219 1.55 11.53 -1.39
CA GLU A 219 1.63 12.78 -2.13
C GLU A 219 0.32 13.59 -1.97
N ARG A 220 0.30 14.85 -2.41
CA ARG A 220 -0.92 15.68 -2.35
C ARG A 220 -1.96 15.26 -3.39
N MET A 221 -1.48 14.79 -4.55
CA MET A 221 -2.28 14.30 -5.65
C MET A 221 -2.29 12.78 -5.64
N GLU A 222 -3.34 12.22 -6.26
CA GLU A 222 -3.48 10.79 -6.47
C GLU A 222 -3.42 10.47 -7.98
N PRO A 223 -3.16 9.22 -8.39
CA PRO A 223 -3.13 8.89 -9.81
C PRO A 223 -4.41 9.21 -10.60
N SER A 224 -5.55 9.29 -9.92
CA SER A 224 -6.82 9.75 -10.49
C SER A 224 -6.76 11.21 -10.96
N ASP A 225 -6.04 12.09 -10.25
CA ASP A 225 -5.81 13.48 -10.66
C ASP A 225 -5.04 13.57 -11.99
N MET A 226 -4.32 12.52 -12.34
CA MET A 226 -3.49 12.45 -13.54
C MET A 226 -4.11 11.64 -14.67
N GLY A 227 -5.39 11.29 -14.55
CA GLY A 227 -6.17 10.65 -15.60
C GLY A 227 -6.25 9.12 -15.56
N ALA A 228 -5.93 8.49 -14.41
CA ALA A 228 -6.28 7.10 -14.19
C ALA A 228 -7.80 6.92 -14.19
N ASP A 229 -8.29 5.91 -14.92
CA ASP A 229 -9.72 5.60 -14.98
C ASP A 229 -10.19 4.87 -13.72
N MET A 230 -9.28 4.19 -13.05
CA MET A 230 -9.49 3.57 -11.73
C MET A 230 -8.25 3.68 -10.85
N VAL A 231 -8.45 3.96 -9.56
CA VAL A 231 -7.48 3.74 -8.49
C VAL A 231 -8.07 2.74 -7.51
N VAL A 232 -7.28 1.73 -7.16
CA VAL A 232 -7.78 0.55 -6.45
C VAL A 232 -6.86 0.23 -5.29
N GLY A 233 -7.42 -0.18 -4.16
CA GLY A 233 -6.61 -0.58 -3.02
C GLY A 233 -7.40 -1.21 -1.87
N SER A 234 -6.71 -1.38 -0.76
CA SER A 234 -7.19 -2.06 0.44
C SER A 234 -7.47 -1.09 1.58
N LEU A 235 -8.57 -1.30 2.31
CA LEU A 235 -8.87 -0.50 3.50
C LEU A 235 -8.03 -0.90 4.72
N ILE A 236 -7.46 -2.11 4.76
CA ILE A 236 -6.53 -2.49 5.84
C ILE A 236 -5.11 -1.94 5.64
N LYS A 237 -4.92 -1.07 4.63
CA LYS A 237 -3.69 -0.33 4.35
C LYS A 237 -3.90 1.16 4.65
N ASN A 238 -3.23 2.03 3.87
CA ASN A 238 -3.23 3.47 4.11
C ASN A 238 -4.63 4.07 4.36
N PRO A 239 -5.65 3.87 3.50
CA PRO A 239 -6.91 4.60 3.61
C PRO A 239 -7.74 4.25 4.85
N GLY A 240 -7.53 3.08 5.43
CA GLY A 240 -8.25 2.69 6.65
C GLY A 240 -7.62 3.18 7.93
N GLY A 241 -6.44 3.85 7.88
CA GLY A 241 -5.80 4.49 9.04
C GLY A 241 -5.59 3.56 10.24
N GLY A 242 -5.45 2.25 10.02
CA GLY A 242 -5.33 1.23 11.06
C GLY A 242 -6.62 0.88 11.78
N LEU A 243 -7.76 1.45 11.41
CA LEU A 243 -9.06 1.19 12.04
C LEU A 243 -9.98 0.28 11.22
N ALA A 244 -9.86 0.29 9.89
CA ALA A 244 -10.68 -0.55 9.04
C ALA A 244 -10.27 -2.03 9.21
N PRO A 245 -11.16 -2.90 9.71
CA PRO A 245 -10.80 -4.30 9.98
C PRO A 245 -10.81 -5.18 8.74
N ILE A 246 -11.37 -4.70 7.65
CA ILE A 246 -11.55 -5.40 6.36
C ILE A 246 -11.87 -4.37 5.28
N GLY A 247 -11.92 -4.78 4.04
CA GLY A 247 -12.50 -4.00 2.96
C GLY A 247 -11.49 -3.56 1.92
N GLY A 248 -12.04 -3.05 0.83
CA GLY A 248 -11.30 -2.45 -0.27
C GLY A 248 -12.06 -1.29 -0.88
N TYR A 249 -11.36 -0.55 -1.72
CA TYR A 249 -11.94 0.56 -2.46
C TYR A 249 -11.57 0.48 -3.95
N ILE A 250 -12.48 0.96 -4.79
CA ILE A 250 -12.29 1.20 -6.22
C ILE A 250 -12.89 2.58 -6.50
N CYS A 251 -12.04 3.57 -6.79
CA CYS A 251 -12.48 4.92 -7.16
C CYS A 251 -12.16 5.15 -8.64
N GLY A 252 -13.06 5.74 -9.41
CA GLY A 252 -12.81 5.92 -10.84
C GLY A 252 -13.95 6.56 -11.60
N THR A 253 -13.95 6.35 -12.92
CA THR A 253 -15.05 6.77 -13.77
C THR A 253 -16.33 6.02 -13.40
N LYS A 254 -17.47 6.67 -13.57
CA LYS A 254 -18.78 6.09 -13.24
C LYS A 254 -18.98 4.74 -13.95
N GLU A 255 -18.62 4.67 -15.22
CA GLU A 255 -18.72 3.43 -16.02
C GLU A 255 -17.92 2.28 -15.39
N CYS A 256 -16.63 2.53 -15.05
CA CYS A 256 -15.77 1.51 -14.50
C CYS A 256 -16.25 1.03 -13.13
N VAL A 257 -16.66 1.94 -12.27
CA VAL A 257 -17.14 1.63 -10.91
C VAL A 257 -18.48 0.89 -10.94
N GLU A 258 -19.40 1.28 -11.82
CA GLU A 258 -20.67 0.57 -12.00
C GLU A 258 -20.46 -0.91 -12.42
N ARG A 259 -19.55 -1.14 -13.37
CA ARG A 259 -19.15 -2.50 -13.77
C ARG A 259 -18.57 -3.29 -12.60
N CYS A 260 -17.74 -2.66 -11.79
CA CYS A 260 -17.18 -3.27 -10.58
C CYS A 260 -18.28 -3.63 -9.56
N ALA A 261 -19.28 -2.79 -9.39
CA ALA A 261 -20.40 -3.07 -8.49
C ALA A 261 -21.24 -4.27 -8.96
N TYR A 262 -21.48 -4.39 -10.27
CA TYR A 262 -22.13 -5.58 -10.85
C TYR A 262 -21.29 -6.84 -10.69
N ARG A 263 -19.97 -6.72 -10.77
CA ARG A 263 -19.06 -7.86 -10.59
C ARG A 263 -18.95 -8.30 -9.15
N LEU A 264 -18.95 -7.34 -8.22
CA LEU A 264 -18.86 -7.61 -6.78
C LEU A 264 -20.14 -8.25 -6.23
N SER A 265 -21.30 -7.79 -6.67
CA SER A 265 -22.61 -8.31 -6.28
C SER A 265 -23.16 -9.24 -7.37
N ALA A 266 -24.04 -8.72 -8.22
CA ALA A 266 -24.55 -9.40 -9.40
C ALA A 266 -25.06 -8.37 -10.43
N PRO A 267 -25.07 -8.72 -11.74
CA PRO A 267 -25.77 -7.92 -12.74
C PRO A 267 -27.22 -7.66 -12.34
N GLY A 268 -27.63 -6.40 -12.38
CA GLY A 268 -28.94 -5.95 -11.98
C GLY A 268 -29.09 -5.55 -10.49
N LEU A 269 -28.13 -5.93 -9.62
CA LEU A 269 -28.10 -5.50 -8.22
C LEU A 269 -27.11 -4.34 -8.01
N GLY A 270 -25.88 -4.49 -8.50
CA GLY A 270 -24.86 -3.44 -8.47
C GLY A 270 -24.61 -2.85 -7.08
N GLN A 271 -24.68 -1.53 -6.99
CA GLN A 271 -24.43 -0.77 -5.76
C GLN A 271 -25.58 -0.82 -4.75
N GLU A 272 -26.78 -1.26 -5.16
CA GLU A 272 -27.99 -1.24 -4.31
C GLU A 272 -27.89 -2.20 -3.11
N VAL A 273 -27.01 -3.20 -3.17
CA VAL A 273 -26.86 -4.22 -2.13
C VAL A 273 -25.47 -4.21 -1.51
N GLY A 274 -25.38 -4.75 -0.30
CA GLY A 274 -24.15 -4.89 0.47
C GLY A 274 -24.24 -4.12 1.79
N ALA A 275 -24.74 -4.78 2.83
CA ALA A 275 -24.89 -4.19 4.15
C ALA A 275 -23.54 -3.77 4.74
N ASN A 276 -23.50 -2.67 5.50
CA ASN A 276 -22.29 -2.15 6.12
C ASN A 276 -21.86 -2.90 7.39
N LEU A 277 -22.73 -3.72 7.96
CA LEU A 277 -22.47 -4.58 9.13
C LEU A 277 -21.98 -3.81 10.37
N GLY A 278 -22.25 -2.52 10.48
CA GLY A 278 -21.80 -1.66 11.58
C GLY A 278 -20.34 -1.19 11.46
N LEU A 279 -19.71 -1.33 10.31
CA LEU A 279 -18.30 -0.96 10.10
C LEU A 279 -18.09 0.51 9.71
N MET A 280 -19.14 1.26 9.45
CA MET A 280 -19.04 2.66 9.02
C MET A 280 -18.25 3.55 9.99
N PRO A 281 -18.39 3.47 11.33
CA PRO A 281 -17.57 4.27 12.24
C PRO A 281 -16.07 4.05 12.01
N ALA A 282 -15.64 2.79 11.85
CA ALA A 282 -14.23 2.45 11.62
C ALA A 282 -13.74 2.94 10.25
N PHE A 283 -14.57 2.87 9.21
CA PHE A 283 -14.21 3.31 7.86
C PHE A 283 -14.10 4.83 7.75
N TYR A 284 -15.08 5.57 8.28
CA TYR A 284 -15.03 7.03 8.28
C TYR A 284 -13.89 7.57 9.16
N GLN A 285 -13.75 7.04 10.37
CA GLN A 285 -12.69 7.49 11.27
C GLN A 285 -11.31 7.07 10.76
N GLY A 286 -11.21 5.89 10.17
CA GLY A 286 -9.99 5.41 9.55
C GLY A 286 -9.54 6.33 8.41
N LEU A 287 -10.44 6.69 7.49
CA LEU A 287 -10.16 7.64 6.42
C LEU A 287 -9.74 9.01 6.98
N PHE A 288 -10.43 9.49 8.02
CA PHE A 288 -10.11 10.76 8.68
C PHE A 288 -8.70 10.76 9.28
N LEU A 289 -8.27 9.68 9.91
CA LEU A 289 -6.95 9.56 10.53
C LEU A 289 -5.83 9.23 9.53
N SER A 290 -6.18 8.69 8.38
CA SER A 290 -5.23 8.16 7.40
C SER A 290 -4.07 9.11 7.04
N PRO A 291 -4.27 10.42 6.75
CA PRO A 291 -3.15 11.31 6.44
C PRO A 291 -2.11 11.40 7.55
N THR A 292 -2.54 11.42 8.82
CA THR A 292 -1.64 11.45 9.98
C THR A 292 -0.92 10.12 10.16
N VAL A 293 -1.63 9.00 10.01
CA VAL A 293 -1.05 7.66 10.13
C VAL A 293 0.00 7.43 9.03
N VAL A 294 -0.30 7.81 7.79
CA VAL A 294 0.63 7.72 6.66
C VAL A 294 1.87 8.59 6.90
N SER A 295 1.72 9.80 7.45
CA SER A 295 2.87 10.63 7.80
C SER A 295 3.78 9.95 8.83
N GLY A 296 3.19 9.28 9.81
CA GLY A 296 3.93 8.48 10.80
C GLY A 296 4.74 7.36 10.16
N ALA A 297 4.13 6.61 9.26
CA ALA A 297 4.78 5.55 8.49
C ALA A 297 5.92 6.07 7.60
N LEU A 298 5.69 7.20 6.90
CA LEU A 298 6.73 7.86 6.07
C LEU A 298 7.92 8.33 6.89
N LYS A 299 7.68 8.95 8.06
CA LYS A 299 8.76 9.35 8.98
C LYS A 299 9.54 8.14 9.44
N GLY A 300 8.87 7.02 9.73
CA GLY A 300 9.51 5.74 10.03
C GLY A 300 10.41 5.27 8.90
N ALA A 301 9.90 5.24 7.67
CA ALA A 301 10.67 4.82 6.49
C ALA A 301 11.89 5.72 6.23
N VAL A 302 11.74 7.06 6.35
CA VAL A 302 12.86 8.02 6.23
C VAL A 302 13.89 7.81 7.34
N PHE A 303 13.45 7.59 8.57
CA PHE A 303 14.35 7.35 9.70
C PHE A 303 15.11 6.03 9.53
N ALA A 304 14.45 4.96 9.11
CA ALA A 304 15.09 3.68 8.83
C ALA A 304 16.19 3.82 7.76
N ALA A 305 15.90 4.46 6.62
CA ALA A 305 16.90 4.70 5.59
C ALA A 305 18.13 5.42 6.14
N ASN A 306 17.92 6.50 6.92
CA ASN A 306 19.03 7.28 7.47
C ASN A 306 19.86 6.52 8.52
N ILE A 307 19.23 5.70 9.36
CA ILE A 307 19.91 4.82 10.31
C ILE A 307 20.79 3.82 9.57
N TYR A 308 20.20 3.09 8.62
CA TYR A 308 20.87 1.96 8.00
C TYR A 308 21.91 2.37 6.95
N GLU A 309 21.69 3.43 6.19
CA GLU A 309 22.73 3.96 5.28
C GLU A 309 23.98 4.47 6.00
N LYS A 310 23.81 5.18 7.13
CA LYS A 310 24.96 5.60 7.95
C LYS A 310 25.77 4.43 8.49
N LEU A 311 25.15 3.25 8.60
CA LEU A 311 25.79 2.01 9.01
C LEU A 311 26.33 1.19 7.82
N GLY A 312 26.23 1.71 6.59
CA GLY A 312 26.78 1.10 5.38
C GLY A 312 25.86 0.14 4.64
N PHE A 313 24.59 0.04 5.01
CA PHE A 313 23.61 -0.79 4.30
C PHE A 313 23.00 -0.04 3.11
N ALA A 314 22.77 -0.75 2.00
CA ALA A 314 22.05 -0.18 0.87
C ALA A 314 20.54 -0.09 1.17
N CYS A 315 19.95 1.08 0.91
CA CYS A 315 18.55 1.36 1.13
C CYS A 315 17.84 1.81 -0.16
N VAL A 316 16.60 1.36 -0.36
CA VAL A 316 15.77 1.77 -1.51
C VAL A 316 14.34 2.08 -1.03
N PRO A 317 13.86 3.33 -1.16
CA PRO A 317 14.59 4.53 -1.55
C PRO A 317 15.75 4.82 -0.60
N ASN A 318 16.77 5.54 -1.08
CA ASN A 318 17.86 5.98 -0.21
C ASN A 318 17.40 7.08 0.77
N ALA A 319 18.29 7.46 1.69
CA ALA A 319 17.97 8.43 2.75
C ALA A 319 17.48 9.79 2.23
N THR A 320 17.88 10.19 1.02
CA THR A 320 17.61 11.51 0.44
C THR A 320 16.52 11.52 -0.63
N GLU A 321 16.19 10.37 -1.21
CA GLU A 321 15.19 10.25 -2.27
C GLU A 321 13.77 10.59 -1.81
N SER A 322 12.97 11.08 -2.73
CA SER A 322 11.53 11.25 -2.55
C SER A 322 10.85 9.89 -2.39
N ARG A 323 9.73 9.89 -1.68
CA ARG A 323 8.97 8.67 -1.41
C ARG A 323 7.61 8.73 -2.06
N HIS A 324 7.21 7.61 -2.65
CA HIS A 324 5.97 7.47 -3.39
C HIS A 324 5.11 6.32 -2.86
N ASP A 325 5.64 5.61 -1.85
CA ASP A 325 4.97 4.64 -0.99
C ASP A 325 5.56 4.69 0.44
N ILE A 326 5.05 3.85 1.35
CA ILE A 326 5.51 3.76 2.74
C ILE A 326 6.58 2.68 2.97
N ILE A 327 7.04 1.99 1.91
CA ILE A 327 7.97 0.86 2.04
C ILE A 327 9.42 1.34 2.06
N GLN A 328 10.20 0.77 2.96
CA GLN A 328 11.64 0.92 3.01
C GLN A 328 12.32 -0.44 2.86
N ALA A 329 12.97 -0.66 1.73
CA ALA A 329 13.84 -1.81 1.57
C ALA A 329 15.23 -1.50 2.16
N VAL A 330 15.78 -2.45 2.93
CA VAL A 330 17.13 -2.41 3.48
C VAL A 330 17.82 -3.72 3.11
N THR A 331 18.90 -3.63 2.35
CA THR A 331 19.71 -4.79 1.98
C THR A 331 20.68 -5.11 3.12
N LEU A 332 20.41 -6.17 3.85
CA LEU A 332 21.16 -6.57 5.05
C LEU A 332 22.31 -7.53 4.75
N GLY A 333 22.33 -8.16 3.56
CA GLY A 333 23.46 -8.94 3.06
C GLY A 333 23.60 -10.34 3.65
N SER A 334 22.80 -10.73 4.65
CA SER A 334 22.82 -12.10 5.21
C SER A 334 21.47 -12.51 5.78
N ARG A 335 21.25 -13.83 5.86
CA ARG A 335 20.07 -14.43 6.51
C ARG A 335 20.00 -14.03 7.98
N GLU A 336 21.14 -14.08 8.67
CA GLU A 336 21.26 -13.77 10.10
C GLU A 336 20.84 -12.33 10.39
N ALA A 337 21.24 -11.39 9.55
CA ALA A 337 20.89 -9.98 9.68
C ALA A 337 19.39 -9.76 9.44
N MET A 338 18.78 -10.42 8.45
CA MET A 338 17.34 -10.34 8.23
C MET A 338 16.55 -10.88 9.42
N VAL A 339 16.96 -12.02 9.97
CA VAL A 339 16.32 -12.62 11.13
C VAL A 339 16.46 -11.70 12.36
N ALA A 340 17.63 -11.13 12.61
CA ALA A 340 17.86 -10.20 13.72
C ALA A 340 16.99 -8.93 13.56
N PHE A 341 16.94 -8.35 12.38
CA PHE A 341 16.08 -7.20 12.07
C PHE A 341 14.60 -7.49 12.38
N CYS A 342 14.08 -8.59 11.81
CA CYS A 342 12.67 -8.97 12.01
C CYS A 342 12.35 -9.28 13.49
N LYS A 343 13.27 -9.92 14.23
CA LYS A 343 13.12 -10.12 15.68
C LYS A 343 12.97 -8.80 16.43
N GLY A 344 13.71 -7.76 16.04
CA GLY A 344 13.59 -6.43 16.64
C GLY A 344 12.24 -5.76 16.35
N ILE A 345 11.76 -5.83 15.10
CA ILE A 345 10.44 -5.32 14.73
C ILE A 345 9.32 -6.05 15.49
N GLN A 346 9.39 -7.40 15.56
CA GLN A 346 8.40 -8.20 16.28
C GLN A 346 8.37 -7.86 17.77
N ALA A 347 9.53 -7.70 18.38
CA ALA A 347 9.63 -7.34 19.80
C ALA A 347 9.09 -5.93 20.12
N ALA A 348 9.03 -5.05 19.13
CA ALA A 348 8.43 -3.72 19.23
C ALA A 348 6.91 -3.71 19.01
N ALA A 349 6.32 -4.81 18.54
CA ALA A 349 4.90 -4.86 18.21
C ALA A 349 4.01 -4.76 19.47
N PRO A 350 2.81 -4.16 19.38
CA PRO A 350 1.87 -4.12 20.50
C PRO A 350 1.16 -5.47 20.73
N VAL A 351 1.10 -6.30 19.71
CA VAL A 351 0.48 -7.62 19.71
C VAL A 351 1.56 -8.66 19.43
N ASP A 352 1.54 -9.79 20.14
CA ASP A 352 2.46 -10.91 19.96
C ASP A 352 3.95 -10.53 20.05
N SER A 353 4.32 -9.49 20.82
CA SER A 353 5.72 -9.05 20.97
C SER A 353 6.65 -10.11 21.56
N TYR A 354 6.11 -11.11 22.25
CA TYR A 354 6.83 -12.23 22.85
C TYR A 354 7.15 -13.37 21.85
N VAL A 355 6.54 -13.31 20.66
CA VAL A 355 6.79 -14.31 19.59
C VAL A 355 8.11 -14.02 18.91
N THR A 356 8.84 -15.07 18.58
CA THR A 356 10.08 -14.96 17.80
C THR A 356 9.79 -15.35 16.35
N PRO A 357 9.90 -14.44 15.38
CA PRO A 357 9.71 -14.78 13.97
C PRO A 357 10.86 -15.66 13.47
N GLU A 358 10.50 -16.66 12.69
CA GLU A 358 11.45 -17.56 12.01
C GLU A 358 11.06 -17.68 10.53
N PRO A 359 12.04 -17.86 9.64
CA PRO A 359 11.78 -18.14 8.23
C PRO A 359 11.00 -19.44 8.05
N TRP A 360 10.00 -19.44 7.18
CA TRP A 360 9.19 -20.62 6.87
C TRP A 360 8.71 -20.61 5.41
N ALA A 361 8.39 -21.78 4.90
CA ALA A 361 7.85 -21.93 3.55
C ALA A 361 6.43 -21.37 3.47
N MET A 362 6.26 -20.24 2.81
CA MET A 362 4.98 -19.56 2.64
C MET A 362 4.37 -19.91 1.27
N PRO A 363 3.09 -20.28 1.18
CA PRO A 363 2.42 -20.53 -0.09
C PRO A 363 2.55 -19.35 -1.06
N GLY A 364 2.91 -19.61 -2.31
CA GLY A 364 3.09 -18.61 -3.34
C GLY A 364 4.48 -18.00 -3.46
N TYR A 365 5.46 -18.46 -2.66
CA TYR A 365 6.84 -18.01 -2.71
C TYR A 365 7.81 -19.16 -2.98
N ASP A 366 8.87 -18.89 -3.75
CA ASP A 366 9.89 -19.87 -4.13
C ASP A 366 10.99 -20.06 -3.08
N SER A 367 10.99 -19.24 -2.03
CA SER A 367 11.96 -19.29 -0.92
C SER A 367 11.23 -19.08 0.40
N ASP A 368 11.85 -19.52 1.50
CA ASP A 368 11.35 -19.18 2.83
C ASP A 368 11.19 -17.67 2.97
N VAL A 369 10.12 -17.25 3.67
CA VAL A 369 9.86 -15.85 4.00
C VAL A 369 9.93 -15.69 5.51
N ILE A 370 10.58 -14.63 5.99
CA ILE A 370 10.44 -14.19 7.37
C ILE A 370 9.46 -13.03 7.43
N MET A 371 8.57 -13.05 8.41
CA MET A 371 7.58 -11.99 8.63
C MET A 371 7.52 -11.61 10.10
N ALA A 372 7.73 -10.33 10.38
CA ALA A 372 7.51 -9.72 11.68
C ALA A 372 6.30 -8.80 11.57
N ALA A 373 5.21 -9.18 12.22
CA ALA A 373 3.97 -8.42 12.23
C ALA A 373 3.18 -8.74 13.50
N GLY A 374 3.00 -7.75 14.34
CA GLY A 374 2.13 -7.83 15.52
C GLY A 374 1.08 -6.72 15.44
N ALA A 375 0.10 -6.93 14.55
CA ALA A 375 -0.89 -5.94 14.16
C ALA A 375 -2.24 -6.20 14.85
N PHE A 376 -3.01 -5.13 15.10
CA PHE A 376 -4.39 -5.21 15.56
C PHE A 376 -5.33 -5.74 14.48
N VAL A 377 -5.01 -5.45 13.21
CA VAL A 377 -5.72 -5.96 12.05
C VAL A 377 -4.78 -6.88 11.28
N GLN A 378 -5.10 -8.15 11.20
CA GLN A 378 -4.26 -9.15 10.54
C GLN A 378 -4.01 -8.78 9.07
N GLY A 379 -2.74 -8.74 8.67
CA GLY A 379 -2.32 -8.36 7.33
C GLY A 379 -2.30 -6.85 7.05
N SER A 380 -2.54 -6.02 8.07
CA SER A 380 -2.45 -4.56 7.96
C SER A 380 -0.99 -4.12 7.89
N SER A 381 -0.58 -3.64 6.73
CA SER A 381 0.78 -3.16 6.49
C SER A 381 0.96 -1.64 6.71
N ILE A 382 -0.10 -0.91 7.06
CA ILE A 382 0.02 0.43 7.64
C ILE A 382 0.41 0.35 9.12
N GLU A 383 0.23 -0.79 9.77
CA GLU A 383 0.79 -1.11 11.07
C GLU A 383 2.26 -1.53 10.92
N LEU A 384 3.03 -1.42 12.01
CA LEU A 384 4.47 -1.74 12.01
C LEU A 384 4.70 -3.19 11.60
N SER A 385 5.45 -3.39 10.52
CA SER A 385 5.83 -4.71 10.04
C SER A 385 7.14 -4.67 9.27
N ALA A 386 7.77 -5.84 9.17
CA ALA A 386 8.89 -6.07 8.27
C ALA A 386 8.87 -7.51 7.81
N ASP A 387 9.11 -7.72 6.54
CA ASP A 387 9.13 -9.03 5.91
C ASP A 387 10.16 -9.09 4.79
N GLY A 388 10.44 -10.28 4.30
CA GLY A 388 11.27 -10.48 3.12
C GLY A 388 11.58 -11.94 2.86
N PRO A 389 11.78 -12.29 1.56
CA PRO A 389 12.21 -13.62 1.17
C PRO A 389 13.68 -13.85 1.56
N ILE A 390 13.97 -15.03 2.13
CA ILE A 390 15.31 -15.43 2.54
C ILE A 390 16.12 -15.89 1.31
N ARG A 391 16.53 -14.92 0.53
CA ARG A 391 17.37 -15.11 -0.66
C ARG A 391 18.22 -13.88 -0.92
N GLU A 392 19.31 -14.01 -1.66
CA GLU A 392 20.12 -12.87 -2.07
C GLU A 392 19.28 -11.81 -2.83
N PRO A 393 19.52 -10.52 -2.55
CA PRO A 393 20.61 -9.93 -1.74
C PRO A 393 20.28 -9.81 -0.23
N TYR A 394 19.33 -10.57 0.30
CA TYR A 394 18.87 -10.54 1.70
C TYR A 394 18.36 -9.18 2.10
N ALA A 395 17.35 -8.72 1.40
CA ALA A 395 16.68 -7.45 1.66
C ALA A 395 15.43 -7.65 2.51
N VAL A 396 15.25 -6.81 3.53
CA VAL A 396 14.04 -6.71 4.32
C VAL A 396 13.22 -5.51 3.87
N TYR A 397 11.91 -5.65 3.87
CA TYR A 397 10.96 -4.61 3.52
C TYR A 397 10.25 -4.15 4.79
N PHE A 398 10.69 -3.03 5.32
CA PHE A 398 10.09 -2.37 6.49
C PHE A 398 8.95 -1.45 6.04
N GLN A 399 7.85 -1.43 6.80
CA GLN A 399 6.70 -0.60 6.47
C GLN A 399 5.84 -0.31 7.69
N GLY A 400 5.07 0.79 7.59
CA GLY A 400 4.03 1.10 8.55
C GLY A 400 4.51 1.68 9.87
N GLY A 401 3.57 1.66 10.79
CA GLY A 401 3.63 2.27 12.12
C GLY A 401 2.50 3.27 12.27
N LEU A 402 1.44 2.91 13.02
CA LEU A 402 0.27 3.77 13.23
C LEU A 402 0.63 5.13 13.86
N THR A 403 1.75 5.19 14.53
CA THR A 403 2.33 6.44 15.03
C THR A 403 3.82 6.49 14.71
N TRP A 404 4.33 7.69 14.49
CA TRP A 404 5.77 7.91 14.32
C TRP A 404 6.59 7.33 15.49
N TYR A 405 6.10 7.50 16.73
CA TYR A 405 6.81 7.05 17.93
C TYR A 405 6.96 5.53 17.99
N HIS A 406 5.95 4.79 17.53
CA HIS A 406 6.00 3.34 17.41
C HIS A 406 6.95 2.89 16.30
N ALA A 407 6.91 3.52 15.12
CA ALA A 407 7.85 3.27 14.04
C ALA A 407 9.31 3.50 14.49
N LYS A 408 9.57 4.62 15.18
CA LYS A 408 10.88 4.93 15.76
C LYS A 408 11.37 3.83 16.69
N LEU A 409 10.52 3.40 17.64
CA LEU A 409 10.87 2.32 18.56
C LEU A 409 11.22 1.04 17.82
N GLY A 410 10.40 0.64 16.84
CA GLY A 410 10.63 -0.57 16.04
C GLY A 410 11.98 -0.55 15.34
N ILE A 411 12.34 0.57 14.72
CA ILE A 411 13.61 0.73 14.03
C ILE A 411 14.78 0.66 15.03
N LEU A 412 14.68 1.30 16.20
CA LEU A 412 15.74 1.23 17.21
C LEU A 412 15.86 -0.18 17.80
N MET A 413 14.76 -0.91 17.96
CA MET A 413 14.79 -2.31 18.41
C MET A 413 15.36 -3.24 17.34
N SER A 414 15.10 -3.00 16.04
CA SER A 414 15.75 -3.75 14.97
C SER A 414 17.25 -3.51 14.95
N LEU A 415 17.69 -2.27 15.13
CA LEU A 415 19.11 -1.92 15.28
C LEU A 415 19.74 -2.58 16.52
N GLN A 416 19.05 -2.57 17.65
CA GLN A 416 19.50 -3.22 18.88
C GLN A 416 19.76 -4.71 18.64
N LYS A 417 18.89 -5.40 17.91
CA LYS A 417 19.07 -6.83 17.61
C LYS A 417 20.25 -7.09 16.67
N LEU A 418 20.54 -6.18 15.74
CA LEU A 418 21.73 -6.27 14.90
C LEU A 418 23.03 -6.04 15.71
N VAL A 419 23.00 -5.14 16.69
CA VAL A 419 24.14 -4.92 17.62
C VAL A 419 24.35 -6.14 18.51
N GLU A 420 23.29 -6.70 19.10
CA GLU A 420 23.35 -7.92 19.91
C GLU A 420 23.87 -9.14 19.13
N ALA A 421 23.57 -9.21 17.84
CA ALA A 421 24.06 -10.25 16.94
C ALA A 421 25.52 -10.03 16.46
N GLY A 422 26.15 -8.90 16.84
CA GLY A 422 27.51 -8.57 16.42
C GLY A 422 27.64 -8.18 14.93
N ILE A 423 26.51 -7.87 14.28
CA ILE A 423 26.46 -7.48 12.85
C ILE A 423 26.78 -5.99 12.68
N VAL A 424 26.41 -5.19 13.66
CA VAL A 424 26.65 -3.74 13.70
C VAL A 424 27.39 -3.37 14.97
N THR A 425 28.33 -2.42 14.85
CA THR A 425 29.01 -1.76 15.99
C THR A 425 28.70 -0.28 15.92
N LEU A 426 28.26 0.33 17.03
CA LEU A 426 27.99 1.76 17.19
C LEU A 426 29.14 2.49 17.85
#